data_994cb7b73779cdef11304291d172ac0c
#
_entry.id   994cb7b73779cdef11304291d172ac0c
#
_cell.length_a   1.000
_cell.length_b   1.000
_cell.length_c   1.000
_cell.angle_alpha   90.00
_cell.angle_beta   90.00
_cell.angle_gamma   90.00
#
_symmetry.space_group_name_H-M   'P 1'
#
loop_
_entity.id
_entity.type
_entity.pdbx_description
1 polymer ?
#
loop_
_entity_poly.entity_id
_entity_poly.type
_entity_poly.pdbx_seq_one_letter_code
_entity_poly.pdbx_strand_id
1 'polypeptide(L)'
;TAYIHGPAIICKDAEIRHCAFIRGKAIVGEGAVVGNSTELKNVILFNKVQVPHYNYVGDSILGYKAHMGAGSITSNVKSDKKLVKIKCGNKQEAEQETDQIETGLKKIGAMLGDNVEVGCGSVLNPGTIIGKNTNIYPLSSVRGVVPANSIYKSKTGTEIVEKK
;
A
#
# COMPACT_ATOMS: atom_id res chain seq x y z
N THR A 1 8.38 15.63 17.76
CA THR A 1 7.04 15.06 17.96
C THR A 1 6.79 13.77 17.16
N ALA A 2 7.63 13.45 16.17
CA ALA A 2 7.69 12.14 15.55
C ALA A 2 8.59 11.21 16.37
N TYR A 3 8.32 9.90 16.34
CA TYR A 3 9.18 8.89 16.93
C TYR A 3 9.82 8.04 15.85
N ILE A 4 11.16 8.02 15.84
CA ILE A 4 11.94 7.25 14.85
C ILE A 4 12.79 6.24 15.59
N HIS A 5 12.51 4.95 15.35
CA HIS A 5 13.28 3.82 15.85
C HIS A 5 13.96 3.12 14.65
N GLY A 6 15.24 3.38 14.48
CA GLY A 6 16.03 2.86 13.38
C GLY A 6 16.24 1.34 13.37
N PRO A 7 16.94 0.85 12.33
CA PRO A 7 17.70 1.62 11.36
C PRO A 7 16.81 2.31 10.31
N ALA A 8 17.06 3.61 10.06
CA ALA A 8 16.33 4.38 9.07
C ALA A 8 17.29 5.29 8.26
N ILE A 9 16.99 5.45 6.99
CA ILE A 9 17.62 6.45 6.10
C ILE A 9 16.52 7.41 5.69
N ILE A 10 16.68 8.68 6.03
CA ILE A 10 15.77 9.76 5.64
C ILE A 10 16.56 10.70 4.72
N CYS A 11 16.15 10.74 3.46
CA CYS A 11 16.83 11.50 2.44
C CYS A 11 16.50 12.99 2.50
N LYS A 12 17.21 13.78 1.69
CA LYS A 12 17.10 15.23 1.62
C LYS A 12 15.65 15.67 1.36
N ASP A 13 15.25 16.76 1.97
CA ASP A 13 13.93 17.40 1.82
C ASP A 13 12.73 16.49 2.15
N ALA A 14 12.96 15.33 2.77
CA ALA A 14 11.85 14.51 3.27
C ALA A 14 11.19 15.18 4.48
N GLU A 15 9.87 15.19 4.50
CA GLU A 15 9.08 15.78 5.56
C GLU A 15 8.52 14.69 6.49
N ILE A 16 8.92 14.69 7.77
CA ILE A 16 8.40 13.79 8.80
C ILE A 16 7.52 14.62 9.74
N ARG A 17 6.22 14.42 9.66
CA ARG A 17 5.24 15.23 10.36
C ARG A 17 4.98 14.75 11.79
N HIS A 18 4.18 15.55 12.51
CA HIS A 18 3.77 15.31 13.88
C HIS A 18 3.17 13.91 14.08
N CYS A 19 3.56 13.22 15.15
CA CYS A 19 3.12 11.87 15.51
C CYS A 19 3.41 10.77 14.49
N ALA A 20 4.27 11.01 13.49
CA ALA A 20 4.73 9.92 12.63
C ALA A 20 5.53 8.91 13.47
N PHE A 21 5.31 7.61 13.22
CA PHE A 21 6.02 6.53 13.85
C PHE A 21 6.79 5.71 12.81
N ILE A 22 8.11 5.84 12.80
CA ILE A 22 9.00 5.10 11.91
C ILE A 22 9.72 4.03 12.72
N ARG A 23 9.55 2.77 12.35
CA ARG A 23 10.20 1.64 13.02
C ARG A 23 10.64 0.55 12.05
N GLY A 24 11.56 -0.29 12.51
CA GLY A 24 12.17 -1.29 11.65
C GLY A 24 13.07 -0.65 10.60
N LYS A 25 13.30 -1.35 9.52
CA LYS A 25 14.17 -0.89 8.43
C LYS A 25 13.37 0.03 7.50
N ALA A 26 13.69 1.31 7.43
CA ALA A 26 12.97 2.27 6.59
C ALA A 26 13.95 3.09 5.73
N ILE A 27 13.62 3.21 4.46
CA ILE A 27 14.25 4.17 3.54
C ILE A 27 13.16 5.13 3.08
N VAL A 28 13.34 6.41 3.40
CA VAL A 28 12.43 7.50 3.00
C VAL A 28 13.13 8.36 1.98
N GLY A 29 12.66 8.33 0.74
CA GLY A 29 13.26 8.98 -0.41
C GLY A 29 13.20 10.50 -0.35
N GLU A 30 13.92 11.15 -1.25
CA GLU A 30 14.03 12.61 -1.33
C GLU A 30 12.65 13.25 -1.59
N GLY A 31 12.32 14.29 -0.81
CA GLY A 31 11.06 15.01 -0.91
C GLY A 31 9.82 14.18 -0.60
N ALA A 32 9.97 13.01 0.03
CA ALA A 32 8.84 12.20 0.47
C ALA A 32 8.18 12.80 1.72
N VAL A 33 6.88 12.54 1.88
CA VAL A 33 6.09 13.01 3.02
C VAL A 33 5.60 11.83 3.84
N VAL A 34 6.02 11.76 5.09
CA VAL A 34 5.47 10.85 6.11
C VAL A 34 4.64 11.67 7.07
N GLY A 35 3.33 11.59 6.92
CA GLY A 35 2.43 12.56 7.53
C GLY A 35 2.00 12.23 8.95
N ASN A 36 1.02 12.99 9.41
CA ASN A 36 0.50 12.88 10.77
C ASN A 36 0.01 11.46 11.08
N SER A 37 0.49 10.92 12.18
CA SER A 37 0.09 9.59 12.70
C SER A 37 0.23 8.46 11.69
N THR A 38 1.16 8.60 10.76
CA THR A 38 1.51 7.55 9.81
C THR A 38 2.56 6.63 10.43
N GLU A 39 2.31 5.33 10.38
CA GLU A 39 3.28 4.32 10.80
C GLU A 39 3.99 3.70 9.59
N LEU A 40 5.32 3.70 9.62
CA LEU A 40 6.18 2.99 8.68
C LEU A 40 6.88 1.83 9.37
N LYS A 41 6.88 0.65 8.73
CA LYS A 41 7.58 -0.54 9.23
C LYS A 41 8.17 -1.36 8.08
N ASN A 42 9.49 -1.46 8.01
CA ASN A 42 10.20 -2.19 6.95
C ASN A 42 9.75 -1.76 5.55
N VAL A 43 10.08 -0.54 5.16
CA VAL A 43 9.58 0.07 3.92
C VAL A 43 10.68 0.71 3.09
N ILE A 44 10.44 0.76 1.79
CA ILE A 44 11.16 1.63 0.87
C ILE A 44 10.14 2.60 0.26
N LEU A 45 10.24 3.87 0.60
CA LEU A 45 9.52 4.95 -0.06
C LEU A 45 10.48 5.62 -1.05
N PHE A 46 10.17 5.56 -2.32
CA PHE A 46 10.94 6.28 -3.34
C PHE A 46 10.72 7.79 -3.24
N ASN A 47 11.42 8.56 -4.07
CA ASN A 47 11.36 10.01 -4.01
C ASN A 47 9.94 10.53 -4.24
N LYS A 48 9.57 11.59 -3.51
CA LYS A 48 8.28 12.28 -3.60
C LYS A 48 7.06 11.41 -3.29
N VAL A 49 7.23 10.26 -2.66
CA VAL A 49 6.12 9.47 -2.14
C VAL A 49 5.38 10.26 -1.05
N GLN A 50 4.07 10.14 -1.02
CA GLN A 50 3.25 10.78 0.00
C GLN A 50 2.37 9.77 0.74
N VAL A 51 2.59 9.67 2.05
CA VAL A 51 1.76 8.91 2.99
C VAL A 51 1.35 9.86 4.13
N PRO A 52 0.45 10.83 3.80
CA PRO A 52 0.36 12.06 4.58
C PRO A 52 -0.51 11.98 5.82
N HIS A 53 -1.44 11.02 5.94
CA HIS A 53 -2.45 11.05 6.99
C HIS A 53 -2.91 9.67 7.44
N TYR A 54 -2.59 9.28 8.69
CA TYR A 54 -3.11 8.07 9.33
C TYR A 54 -2.92 6.80 8.50
N ASN A 55 -1.79 6.70 7.83
CA ASN A 55 -1.49 5.53 7.02
C ASN A 55 -0.73 4.48 7.84
N TYR A 56 -0.97 3.20 7.54
CA TYR A 56 -0.04 2.13 7.93
C TYR A 56 0.63 1.59 6.68
N VAL A 57 1.96 1.67 6.64
CA VAL A 57 2.76 1.14 5.54
C VAL A 57 3.76 0.14 6.11
N GLY A 58 3.48 -1.14 5.90
CA GLY A 58 4.29 -2.23 6.43
C GLY A 58 4.79 -3.18 5.37
N ASP A 59 6.08 -3.55 5.44
CA ASP A 59 6.72 -4.54 4.57
C ASP A 59 6.42 -4.28 3.07
N SER A 60 6.58 -3.02 2.64
CA SER A 60 6.07 -2.48 1.37
C SER A 60 7.11 -1.65 0.63
N ILE A 61 6.91 -1.52 -0.68
CA ILE A 61 7.71 -0.65 -1.55
C ILE A 61 6.76 0.27 -2.31
N LEU A 62 6.97 1.59 -2.21
CA LEU A 62 6.17 2.60 -2.90
C LEU A 62 7.05 3.34 -3.91
N GLY A 63 6.66 3.29 -5.18
CA GLY A 63 7.36 3.90 -6.31
C GLY A 63 7.31 5.42 -6.30
N TYR A 64 8.04 6.03 -7.22
CA TYR A 64 8.17 7.48 -7.35
C TYR A 64 6.81 8.18 -7.42
N LYS A 65 6.62 9.20 -6.59
CA LYS A 65 5.36 9.97 -6.51
C LYS A 65 4.11 9.14 -6.18
N ALA A 66 4.22 7.91 -5.70
CA ALA A 66 3.05 7.20 -5.24
C ALA A 66 2.43 7.93 -4.03
N HIS A 67 1.11 7.98 -4.02
CA HIS A 67 0.34 8.64 -2.96
C HIS A 67 -0.69 7.70 -2.35
N MET A 68 -0.76 7.69 -1.04
CA MET A 68 -1.78 6.96 -0.29
C MET A 68 -2.71 7.94 0.42
N GLY A 69 -3.97 7.96 0.02
CA GLY A 69 -5.00 8.78 0.66
C GLY A 69 -5.17 8.48 2.15
N ALA A 70 -5.79 9.39 2.87
CA ALA A 70 -5.95 9.31 4.31
C ALA A 70 -6.58 7.98 4.76
N GLY A 71 -6.01 7.37 5.80
CA GLY A 71 -6.50 6.12 6.38
C GLY A 71 -6.31 4.87 5.50
N SER A 72 -5.68 4.99 4.33
CA SER A 72 -5.35 3.81 3.54
C SER A 72 -4.16 3.06 4.13
N ILE A 73 -4.17 1.73 4.01
CA ILE A 73 -3.17 0.86 4.65
C ILE A 73 -2.66 -0.24 3.73
N THR A 74 -1.41 -0.68 3.95
CA THR A 74 -0.88 -1.91 3.39
C THR A 74 -0.94 -3.02 4.44
N SER A 75 -1.96 -3.87 4.36
CA SER A 75 -2.02 -5.05 5.22
C SER A 75 -0.91 -6.02 4.83
N ASN A 76 -0.12 -6.46 5.80
CA ASN A 76 1.09 -7.24 5.53
C ASN A 76 1.05 -8.68 6.06
N VAL A 77 -0.03 -9.08 6.72
CA VAL A 77 -0.21 -10.44 7.28
C VAL A 77 -1.56 -10.99 6.86
N LYS A 78 -1.57 -12.22 6.34
CA LYS A 78 -2.82 -12.95 6.09
C LYS A 78 -3.47 -13.39 7.40
N SER A 79 -4.80 -13.44 7.45
CA SER A 79 -5.54 -13.91 8.63
C SER A 79 -5.23 -15.36 9.01
N ASP A 80 -4.99 -16.21 8.01
CA ASP A 80 -4.61 -17.62 8.21
C ASP A 80 -3.13 -17.84 8.60
N LYS A 81 -2.34 -16.77 8.72
CA LYS A 81 -0.90 -16.77 9.06
C LYS A 81 -0.01 -17.58 8.10
N LYS A 82 -0.52 -18.04 6.97
CA LYS A 82 0.24 -18.76 5.95
C LYS A 82 1.14 -17.82 5.15
N LEU A 83 2.07 -18.39 4.39
CA LEU A 83 2.95 -17.63 3.50
C LEU A 83 2.12 -16.85 2.48
N VAL A 84 2.60 -15.65 2.15
CA VAL A 84 1.94 -14.81 1.15
C VAL A 84 2.29 -15.32 -0.24
N LYS A 85 1.28 -15.51 -1.08
CA LYS A 85 1.43 -15.82 -2.51
C LYS A 85 0.89 -14.63 -3.31
N ILE A 86 1.61 -14.24 -4.33
CA ILE A 86 1.18 -13.21 -5.28
C ILE A 86 0.47 -13.90 -6.42
N LYS A 87 -0.78 -13.54 -6.66
CA LYS A 87 -1.57 -14.08 -7.78
C LYS A 87 -1.36 -13.19 -8.99
N CYS A 88 -0.72 -13.74 -10.03
CA CYS A 88 -0.53 -13.10 -11.33
C CYS A 88 -1.61 -13.59 -12.27
N GLY A 89 -2.40 -12.70 -12.87
CA GLY A 89 -3.44 -13.04 -13.86
C GLY A 89 -4.73 -12.25 -13.66
N ASN A 90 -5.39 -11.94 -14.77
CA ASN A 90 -6.70 -11.27 -14.76
C ASN A 90 -7.80 -12.26 -14.38
N LYS A 91 -8.64 -11.90 -13.42
CA LYS A 91 -9.83 -12.68 -13.02
C LYS A 91 -10.88 -12.93 -14.14
N GLN A 92 -10.64 -12.46 -15.35
CA GLN A 92 -11.60 -12.59 -16.45
C GLN A 92 -11.46 -13.88 -17.25
N GLU A 93 -10.39 -14.66 -17.03
CA GLU A 93 -10.19 -15.97 -17.65
C GLU A 93 -10.21 -17.04 -16.56
N ALA A 94 -11.41 -17.44 -16.17
CA ALA A 94 -11.69 -18.27 -14.98
C ALA A 94 -11.32 -19.75 -15.12
N GLU A 95 -10.60 -20.17 -16.17
CA GLU A 95 -10.28 -21.58 -16.42
C GLU A 95 -8.79 -21.91 -16.54
N GLN A 96 -7.89 -20.94 -16.38
CA GLN A 96 -6.46 -21.24 -16.34
C GLN A 96 -5.89 -21.05 -14.94
N GLU A 97 -5.04 -21.97 -14.50
CA GLU A 97 -4.27 -21.84 -13.27
C GLU A 97 -3.58 -20.46 -13.26
N THR A 98 -4.07 -19.58 -12.41
CA THR A 98 -3.43 -18.27 -12.24
C THR A 98 -2.02 -18.50 -11.72
N ASP A 99 -1.02 -18.15 -12.49
CA ASP A 99 0.37 -18.18 -12.04
C ASP A 99 0.49 -17.54 -10.67
N GLN A 100 1.03 -18.31 -9.73
CA GLN A 100 1.23 -17.83 -8.36
C GLN A 100 2.72 -17.80 -8.06
N ILE A 101 3.19 -16.64 -7.61
CA ILE A 101 4.56 -16.49 -7.12
C ILE A 101 4.54 -16.75 -5.61
N GLU A 102 5.25 -17.78 -5.18
CA GLU A 102 5.47 -18.05 -3.76
C GLU A 102 6.57 -17.14 -3.24
N THR A 103 6.21 -16.25 -2.30
CA THR A 103 7.17 -15.29 -1.75
C THR A 103 8.09 -15.87 -0.67
N GLY A 104 7.74 -17.01 -0.09
CA GLY A 104 8.44 -17.57 1.07
C GLY A 104 8.29 -16.74 2.35
N LEU A 105 7.51 -15.65 2.32
CA LEU A 105 7.39 -14.69 3.41
C LEU A 105 6.02 -14.79 4.09
N LYS A 106 6.01 -14.71 5.43
CA LYS A 106 4.79 -14.58 6.23
C LYS A 106 4.25 -13.14 6.25
N LYS A 107 5.12 -12.16 5.98
CA LYS A 107 4.79 -10.73 5.98
C LYS A 107 5.29 -10.10 4.70
N ILE A 108 4.37 -9.55 3.94
CA ILE A 108 4.62 -8.73 2.77
C ILE A 108 3.39 -7.84 2.56
N GLY A 109 3.59 -6.55 2.47
CA GLY A 109 2.53 -5.58 2.25
C GLY A 109 2.19 -5.43 0.78
N ALA A 110 2.38 -4.25 0.23
CA ALA A 110 2.09 -3.93 -1.16
C ALA A 110 3.30 -3.36 -1.89
N MET A 111 3.31 -3.53 -3.21
CA MET A 111 4.27 -2.89 -4.10
C MET A 111 3.50 -1.97 -5.04
N LEU A 112 3.76 -0.66 -4.95
CA LEU A 112 3.14 0.35 -5.79
C LEU A 112 4.17 0.84 -6.81
N GLY A 113 3.78 0.85 -8.08
CA GLY A 113 4.56 1.49 -9.13
C GLY A 113 4.52 3.02 -9.04
N ASP A 114 5.24 3.67 -9.95
CA ASP A 114 5.32 5.12 -9.98
C ASP A 114 3.96 5.77 -10.28
N ASN A 115 3.71 6.93 -9.68
CA ASN A 115 2.49 7.73 -9.84
C ASN A 115 1.19 6.94 -9.55
N VAL A 116 1.22 5.99 -8.65
CA VAL A 116 0.01 5.32 -8.17
C VAL A 116 -0.72 6.22 -7.18
N GLU A 117 -2.04 6.33 -7.35
CA GLU A 117 -2.92 7.07 -6.45
C GLU A 117 -3.87 6.11 -5.73
N VAL A 118 -3.76 6.01 -4.42
CA VAL A 118 -4.64 5.16 -3.60
C VAL A 118 -5.66 6.02 -2.87
N GLY A 119 -6.93 5.80 -3.14
CA GLY A 119 -8.04 6.52 -2.50
C GLY A 119 -8.15 6.27 -1.01
N CYS A 120 -8.68 7.24 -0.29
CA CYS A 120 -8.83 7.21 1.17
C CYS A 120 -9.53 5.94 1.69
N GLY A 121 -9.12 5.45 2.86
CA GLY A 121 -9.73 4.31 3.52
C GLY A 121 -9.55 2.97 2.81
N SER A 122 -8.70 2.89 1.78
CA SER A 122 -8.47 1.66 1.04
C SER A 122 -7.53 0.71 1.78
N VAL A 123 -7.76 -0.59 1.62
CA VAL A 123 -6.91 -1.66 2.16
C VAL A 123 -6.23 -2.40 1.02
N LEU A 124 -4.91 -2.31 0.96
CA LEU A 124 -4.09 -3.11 0.07
C LEU A 124 -3.72 -4.40 0.80
N ASN A 125 -4.30 -5.52 0.38
CA ASN A 125 -4.12 -6.80 1.05
C ASN A 125 -2.70 -7.38 0.82
N PRO A 126 -2.24 -8.31 1.66
CA PRO A 126 -0.88 -8.85 1.57
C PRO A 126 -0.52 -9.36 0.17
N GLY A 127 0.60 -8.89 -0.36
CA GLY A 127 1.08 -9.26 -1.69
C GLY A 127 0.39 -8.53 -2.85
N THR A 128 -0.33 -7.43 -2.58
CA THR A 128 -0.89 -6.60 -3.65
C THR A 128 0.22 -5.90 -4.44
N ILE A 129 0.12 -5.96 -5.76
CA ILE A 129 1.00 -5.22 -6.67
C ILE A 129 0.14 -4.30 -7.52
N ILE A 130 0.51 -3.02 -7.58
CA ILE A 130 -0.22 -2.02 -8.38
C ILE A 130 0.76 -1.44 -9.40
N GLY A 131 0.44 -1.60 -10.67
CA GLY A 131 1.23 -1.07 -11.78
C GLY A 131 1.22 0.47 -11.81
N LYS A 132 2.23 1.05 -12.43
CA LYS A 132 2.41 2.51 -12.51
C LYS A 132 1.19 3.24 -13.10
N ASN A 133 1.03 4.52 -12.75
CA ASN A 133 -0.03 5.41 -13.26
C ASN A 133 -1.44 4.83 -13.04
N THR A 134 -1.68 4.17 -11.92
CA THR A 134 -2.96 3.50 -11.62
C THR A 134 -3.64 4.17 -10.44
N ASN A 135 -4.95 4.36 -10.58
CA ASN A 135 -5.79 4.96 -9.54
C ASN A 135 -6.66 3.88 -8.87
N ILE A 136 -6.61 3.82 -7.56
CA ILE A 136 -7.49 2.99 -6.73
C ILE A 136 -8.57 3.88 -6.12
N TYR A 137 -9.83 3.56 -6.37
CA TYR A 137 -10.95 4.33 -5.80
C TYR A 137 -11.01 4.19 -4.28
N PRO A 138 -11.52 5.21 -3.58
CA PRO A 138 -11.68 5.17 -2.13
C PRO A 138 -12.44 3.94 -1.64
N LEU A 139 -12.17 3.54 -0.39
CA LEU A 139 -12.83 2.42 0.30
C LEU A 139 -12.69 1.08 -0.43
N SER A 140 -11.62 0.90 -1.19
CA SER A 140 -11.38 -0.32 -1.94
C SER A 140 -10.60 -1.35 -1.13
N SER A 141 -10.99 -2.64 -1.27
CA SER A 141 -10.18 -3.77 -0.81
C SER A 141 -9.49 -4.42 -1.99
N VAL A 142 -8.19 -4.14 -2.16
CA VAL A 142 -7.42 -4.55 -3.33
C VAL A 142 -6.65 -5.83 -3.04
N ARG A 143 -6.65 -6.79 -3.98
CA ARG A 143 -5.91 -8.06 -3.90
C ARG A 143 -5.30 -8.43 -5.25
N GLY A 144 -4.10 -9.01 -5.20
CA GLY A 144 -3.39 -9.50 -6.39
C GLY A 144 -2.74 -8.39 -7.19
N VAL A 145 -2.65 -8.56 -8.49
CA VAL A 145 -1.99 -7.63 -9.40
C VAL A 145 -3.01 -6.74 -10.09
N VAL A 146 -2.82 -5.43 -10.00
CA VAL A 146 -3.58 -4.43 -10.78
C VAL A 146 -2.67 -3.93 -11.89
N PRO A 147 -3.09 -4.01 -13.16
CA PRO A 147 -2.26 -3.57 -14.29
C PRO A 147 -1.91 -2.08 -14.21
N ALA A 148 -0.83 -1.69 -14.90
CA ALA A 148 -0.47 -0.29 -15.06
C ALA A 148 -1.53 0.47 -15.88
N ASN A 149 -1.56 1.81 -15.72
CA ASN A 149 -2.44 2.73 -16.44
C ASN A 149 -3.94 2.37 -16.31
N SER A 150 -4.36 1.95 -15.11
CA SER A 150 -5.69 1.43 -14.84
C SER A 150 -6.43 2.26 -13.80
N ILE A 151 -7.76 2.10 -13.77
CA ILE A 151 -8.60 2.58 -12.68
C ILE A 151 -9.27 1.37 -12.01
N TYR A 152 -8.94 1.13 -10.74
CA TYR A 152 -9.56 0.10 -9.93
C TYR A 152 -10.81 0.65 -9.24
N LYS A 153 -11.98 0.12 -9.60
CA LYS A 153 -13.28 0.48 -9.00
C LYS A 153 -13.87 -0.71 -8.29
N SER A 154 -14.31 -0.54 -7.05
CA SER A 154 -15.13 -1.55 -6.38
C SER A 154 -16.52 -1.59 -7.04
N LYS A 155 -16.99 -2.79 -7.39
CA LYS A 155 -18.33 -2.99 -8.01
C LYS A 155 -19.46 -3.11 -6.96
N THR A 156 -19.20 -2.94 -5.68
CA THR A 156 -20.25 -3.01 -4.65
C THR A 156 -21.15 -1.79 -4.79
N GLY A 157 -22.34 -2.01 -5.35
CA GLY A 157 -23.40 -1.02 -5.32
C GLY A 157 -23.72 -0.66 -3.86
N THR A 158 -24.00 0.62 -3.61
CA THR A 158 -24.52 1.04 -2.31
C THR A 158 -26.01 0.67 -2.28
N GLU A 159 -26.40 -0.16 -1.34
CA GLU A 159 -27.81 -0.45 -1.05
C GLU A 159 -28.22 0.36 0.17
N ILE A 160 -29.28 1.14 0.04
CA ILE A 160 -29.91 1.86 1.15
C ILE A 160 -31.19 1.11 1.50
N VAL A 161 -31.22 0.54 2.71
CA VAL A 161 -32.39 -0.18 3.21
C VAL A 161 -32.94 0.53 4.43
N GLU A 162 -34.26 0.46 4.59
CA GLU A 162 -34.93 1.01 5.77
C GLU A 162 -34.56 0.20 7.02
N LYS A 163 -34.16 0.92 8.07
CA LYS A 163 -33.88 0.29 9.36
C LYS A 163 -35.17 -0.13 10.03
N LYS A 164 -35.40 -1.41 10.18
CA LYS A 164 -36.52 -1.97 10.95
C LYS A 164 -36.28 -1.86 12.45
#